data_1849d4118536bac2c070d4333904593e
#
_entry.id   1849d4118536bac2c070d4333904593e
#
_cell.length_a   1.000
_cell.length_b   1.000
_cell.length_c   1.000
_cell.angle_alpha   90.00
_cell.angle_beta   90.00
_cell.angle_gamma   90.00
#
_symmetry.space_group_name_H-M   'P 1'
#
loop_
_entity.id
_entity.type
_entity.pdbx_description
1 polymer ?
#
loop_
_entity_poly.entity_id
_entity_poly.type
_entity_poly.pdbx_seq_one_letter_code
_entity_poly.pdbx_strand_id
1 'polypeptide(L)'
;MFTGIVEELGTVKKIKKGANSAVFTIEAEKILDDLKTGDSVAVNGICLTVTACLKDGFTADVMHETLNRSALIQLSPGQHVNLERAMPANGRFGGHIVAGHVDGTGKSTEVRRDDNAVWYTIQASPDIMKYIVIKGSVTIDGISLTVAKVSEKDFSISAIPHTVKITVLGERKEGDIVNLETDIIGKYVEKLIIPVKEQPVKSNITRDFLNKYGF
;
A
#
# COMPACT_ATOMS: atom_id res chain seq x y z
N MET A 1 5.44 3.54 -9.98
CA MET A 1 6.44 3.18 -8.95
C MET A 1 6.67 4.37 -8.07
N PHE A 2 6.73 4.14 -6.76
CA PHE A 2 6.89 5.13 -5.70
C PHE A 2 8.03 4.70 -4.78
N THR A 3 8.35 5.54 -3.82
CA THR A 3 9.43 5.29 -2.85
C THR A 3 8.93 5.19 -1.41
N GLY A 4 7.69 5.59 -1.17
CA GLY A 4 7.12 5.74 0.16
C GLY A 4 7.60 7.00 0.89
N ILE A 5 8.10 7.97 0.16
CA ILE A 5 8.46 9.29 0.68
C ILE A 5 7.35 10.28 0.32
N VAL A 6 6.52 10.58 1.29
CA VAL A 6 5.39 11.50 1.13
C VAL A 6 5.89 12.90 0.76
N GLU A 7 5.33 13.45 -0.30
CA GLU A 7 5.69 14.80 -0.77
C GLU A 7 4.78 15.88 -0.16
N GLU A 8 3.52 15.53 0.08
CA GLU A 8 2.50 16.48 0.52
C GLU A 8 1.37 15.81 1.30
N LEU A 9 0.77 16.52 2.24
CA LEU A 9 -0.55 16.23 2.80
C LEU A 9 -1.61 16.94 1.95
N GLY A 10 -2.36 16.16 1.16
CA GLY A 10 -3.54 16.66 0.46
C GLY A 10 -4.79 16.54 1.31
N THR A 11 -5.90 17.13 0.84
CA THR A 11 -7.21 17.06 1.49
C THR A 11 -8.25 16.49 0.54
N VAL A 12 -9.02 15.52 1.00
CA VAL A 12 -10.18 15.02 0.24
C VAL A 12 -11.25 16.11 0.18
N LYS A 13 -11.42 16.74 -0.99
CA LYS A 13 -12.38 17.81 -1.19
C LYS A 13 -13.79 17.28 -1.45
N LYS A 14 -13.88 16.21 -2.24
CA LYS A 14 -15.15 15.61 -2.64
C LYS A 14 -14.98 14.15 -3.01
N ILE A 15 -15.99 13.35 -2.68
CA ILE A 15 -16.10 11.95 -3.12
C ILE A 15 -17.45 11.82 -3.84
N LYS A 16 -17.41 11.55 -5.14
CA LYS A 16 -18.62 11.23 -5.93
C LYS A 16 -18.69 9.72 -6.07
N LYS A 17 -19.60 9.09 -5.34
CA LYS A 17 -19.83 7.65 -5.40
C LYS A 17 -20.63 7.29 -6.63
N GLY A 18 -20.17 6.31 -7.41
CA GLY A 18 -20.90 5.61 -8.46
C GLY A 18 -21.50 4.30 -7.93
N ALA A 19 -22.06 3.48 -8.82
CA ALA A 19 -22.60 2.16 -8.46
C ALA A 19 -21.48 1.20 -7.99
N ASN A 20 -20.36 1.19 -8.69
CA ASN A 20 -19.21 0.30 -8.44
C ASN A 20 -17.87 1.04 -8.57
N SER A 21 -17.85 2.34 -8.28
CA SER A 21 -16.64 3.17 -8.34
C SER A 21 -16.83 4.44 -7.54
N ALA A 22 -15.77 5.21 -7.38
CA ALA A 22 -15.83 6.56 -6.85
C ALA A 22 -14.86 7.48 -7.59
N VAL A 23 -15.22 8.75 -7.71
CA VAL A 23 -14.31 9.79 -8.15
C VAL A 23 -13.93 10.61 -6.94
N PHE A 24 -12.65 10.63 -6.65
CA PHE A 24 -12.08 11.47 -5.60
C PHE A 24 -11.60 12.79 -6.20
N THR A 25 -11.98 13.90 -5.59
CA THR A 25 -11.36 15.21 -5.83
C THR A 25 -10.48 15.51 -4.63
N ILE A 26 -9.19 15.66 -4.87
CA ILE A 26 -8.19 15.87 -3.84
C ILE A 26 -7.55 17.24 -4.04
N GLU A 27 -7.60 18.06 -3.01
CA GLU A 27 -6.91 19.34 -2.96
C GLU A 27 -5.44 19.10 -2.66
N ALA A 28 -4.57 19.76 -3.43
CA ALA A 28 -3.13 19.69 -3.34
C ALA A 28 -2.50 20.98 -3.86
N GLU A 29 -1.25 21.23 -3.55
CA GLU A 29 -0.49 22.40 -3.98
C GLU A 29 0.85 21.98 -4.60
N LYS A 30 1.71 21.36 -3.81
CA LYS A 30 3.10 21.07 -4.15
C LYS A 30 3.25 20.09 -5.31
N ILE A 31 2.44 19.01 -5.33
CA ILE A 31 2.55 18.00 -6.37
C ILE A 31 2.00 18.46 -7.72
N LEU A 32 1.25 19.57 -7.75
CA LEU A 32 0.63 20.09 -8.98
C LEU A 32 1.63 20.72 -9.95
N ASP A 33 2.85 21.08 -9.51
CA ASP A 33 3.84 21.80 -10.32
C ASP A 33 4.11 21.15 -11.68
N ASP A 34 4.13 19.83 -11.76
CA ASP A 34 4.39 19.09 -13.00
C ASP A 34 3.37 17.95 -13.27
N LEU A 35 2.33 17.82 -12.42
CA LEU A 35 1.32 16.79 -12.53
C LEU A 35 0.48 16.94 -13.79
N LYS A 36 0.25 15.82 -14.49
CA LYS A 36 -0.54 15.78 -15.73
C LYS A 36 -1.63 14.72 -15.65
N THR A 37 -2.67 14.91 -16.41
CA THR A 37 -3.68 13.86 -16.65
C THR A 37 -3.01 12.61 -17.22
N GLY A 38 -3.29 11.47 -16.61
CA GLY A 38 -2.67 10.18 -16.93
C GLY A 38 -1.51 9.82 -16.02
N ASP A 39 -0.98 10.74 -15.22
CA ASP A 39 0.07 10.44 -14.24
C ASP A 39 -0.47 9.60 -13.09
N SER A 40 0.44 8.87 -12.43
CA SER A 40 0.14 8.11 -11.23
C SER A 40 0.52 8.91 -9.98
N VAL A 41 -0.40 8.98 -9.02
CA VAL A 41 -0.19 9.53 -7.68
C VAL A 41 -0.57 8.48 -6.66
N ALA A 42 0.29 8.22 -5.68
CA ALA A 42 -0.05 7.42 -4.51
C ALA A 42 -0.86 8.28 -3.53
N VAL A 43 -2.07 7.85 -3.23
CA VAL A 43 -2.98 8.46 -2.25
C VAL A 43 -3.11 7.50 -1.08
N ASN A 44 -2.58 7.85 0.09
CA ASN A 44 -2.42 6.93 1.21
C ASN A 44 -1.84 5.56 0.77
N GLY A 45 -0.81 5.59 -0.09
CA GLY A 45 -0.12 4.41 -0.59
C GLY A 45 -0.83 3.68 -1.74
N ILE A 46 -1.95 4.18 -2.22
CA ILE A 46 -2.70 3.56 -3.32
C ILE A 46 -2.45 4.31 -4.61
N CYS A 47 -1.91 3.62 -5.61
CA CYS A 47 -1.68 4.16 -6.94
C CYS A 47 -3.00 4.49 -7.62
N LEU A 48 -3.24 5.76 -7.84
CA LEU A 48 -4.40 6.27 -8.58
C LEU A 48 -3.92 7.03 -9.82
N THR A 49 -4.68 6.90 -10.90
CA THR A 49 -4.42 7.66 -12.12
C THR A 49 -5.18 8.98 -12.09
N VAL A 50 -4.47 10.07 -12.34
CA VAL A 50 -5.04 11.42 -12.45
C VAL A 50 -5.95 11.49 -13.68
N THR A 51 -7.22 11.79 -13.48
CA THR A 51 -8.22 11.92 -14.56
C THR A 51 -8.40 13.36 -15.02
N ALA A 52 -8.18 14.33 -14.14
CA ALA A 52 -8.09 15.74 -14.49
C ALA A 52 -7.26 16.51 -13.46
N CYS A 53 -6.43 17.45 -13.95
CA CYS A 53 -5.77 18.44 -13.11
C CYS A 53 -6.68 19.67 -12.96
N LEU A 54 -6.81 20.14 -11.71
CA LEU A 54 -7.57 21.34 -11.35
C LEU A 54 -6.62 22.45 -10.90
N LYS A 55 -7.12 23.66 -10.71
CA LYS A 55 -6.31 24.79 -10.23
C LYS A 55 -5.74 24.54 -8.82
N ASP A 56 -6.49 23.83 -7.98
CA ASP A 56 -6.20 23.60 -6.57
C ASP A 56 -6.23 22.11 -6.20
N GLY A 57 -5.92 21.23 -7.14
CA GLY A 57 -5.92 19.80 -6.90
C GLY A 57 -6.06 18.96 -8.18
N PHE A 58 -6.54 17.74 -7.99
CA PHE A 58 -6.76 16.80 -9.08
C PHE A 58 -7.95 15.88 -8.81
N THR A 59 -8.42 15.20 -9.85
CA THR A 59 -9.40 14.11 -9.71
C THR A 59 -8.74 12.77 -10.04
N ALA A 60 -9.21 11.72 -9.40
CA ALA A 60 -8.81 10.34 -9.68
C ALA A 60 -10.00 9.40 -9.55
N ASP A 61 -10.08 8.43 -10.45
CA ASP A 61 -11.09 7.37 -10.40
C ASP A 61 -10.59 6.23 -9.50
N VAL A 62 -11.48 5.73 -8.64
CA VAL A 62 -11.19 4.62 -7.74
C VAL A 62 -12.16 3.48 -8.02
N MET A 63 -11.62 2.33 -8.40
CA MET A 63 -12.39 1.14 -8.70
C MET A 63 -12.94 0.49 -7.43
N HIS A 64 -14.02 -0.26 -7.56
CA HIS A 64 -14.67 -0.97 -6.46
C HIS A 64 -13.72 -1.91 -5.70
N GLU A 65 -12.89 -2.67 -6.41
CA GLU A 65 -11.90 -3.56 -5.81
C GLU A 65 -10.93 -2.78 -4.90
N THR A 66 -10.46 -1.62 -5.37
CA THR A 66 -9.57 -0.75 -4.59
C THR A 66 -10.25 -0.21 -3.33
N LEU A 67 -11.52 0.21 -3.45
CA LEU A 67 -12.30 0.68 -2.30
C LEU A 67 -12.49 -0.43 -1.26
N ASN A 68 -12.80 -1.66 -1.70
CA ASN A 68 -13.08 -2.77 -0.79
C ASN A 68 -11.85 -3.31 -0.08
N ARG A 69 -10.67 -3.20 -0.69
CA ARG A 69 -9.42 -3.72 -0.14
C ARG A 69 -8.58 -2.69 0.61
N SER A 70 -9.07 -1.47 0.70
CA SER A 70 -8.28 -0.38 1.28
C SER A 70 -9.05 0.47 2.28
N ALA A 71 -8.32 1.26 3.05
CA ALA A 71 -8.88 2.24 3.96
C ALA A 71 -9.54 3.45 3.23
N LEU A 72 -9.42 3.57 1.88
CA LEU A 72 -10.04 4.65 1.12
C LEU A 72 -11.57 4.68 1.25
N ILE A 73 -12.20 3.52 1.48
CA ILE A 73 -13.66 3.43 1.66
C ILE A 73 -14.16 4.23 2.88
N GLN A 74 -13.28 4.44 3.87
CA GLN A 74 -13.61 5.16 5.11
C GLN A 74 -13.40 6.67 4.98
N LEU A 75 -12.75 7.13 3.90
CA LEU A 75 -12.46 8.54 3.72
C LEU A 75 -13.73 9.35 3.51
N SER A 76 -13.70 10.57 4.06
CA SER A 76 -14.75 11.58 3.96
C SER A 76 -14.14 12.93 3.55
N PRO A 77 -14.94 13.82 2.94
CA PRO A 77 -14.49 15.18 2.66
C PRO A 77 -13.95 15.87 3.92
N GLY A 78 -12.85 16.60 3.76
CA GLY A 78 -12.13 17.29 4.83
C GLY A 78 -11.01 16.47 5.48
N GLN A 79 -10.90 15.17 5.22
CA GLN A 79 -9.82 14.35 5.74
C GLN A 79 -8.55 14.50 4.90
N HIS A 80 -7.39 14.42 5.58
CA HIS A 80 -6.09 14.45 4.94
C HIS A 80 -5.68 13.10 4.37
N VAL A 81 -4.87 13.16 3.32
CA VAL A 81 -4.26 12.00 2.65
C VAL A 81 -2.80 12.28 2.33
N ASN A 82 -1.96 11.28 2.46
CA ASN A 82 -0.57 11.33 1.99
C ASN A 82 -0.55 11.28 0.46
N LEU A 83 0.24 12.15 -0.14
CA LEU A 83 0.41 12.22 -1.59
C LEU A 83 1.88 12.03 -1.96
N GLU A 84 2.13 11.18 -2.95
CA GLU A 84 3.44 10.99 -3.59
C GLU A 84 3.23 10.80 -5.09
N ARG A 85 3.94 11.59 -5.92
CA ARG A 85 3.96 11.37 -7.39
C ARG A 85 4.79 10.13 -7.73
N ALA A 86 4.50 9.52 -8.86
CA ALA A 86 5.37 8.47 -9.39
C ALA A 86 6.80 9.00 -9.54
N MET A 87 7.77 8.23 -9.05
CA MET A 87 9.19 8.61 -9.07
C MET A 87 9.68 8.82 -10.52
N PRO A 88 10.28 9.96 -10.86
CA PRO A 88 10.90 10.17 -12.16
C PRO A 88 12.15 9.28 -12.32
N ALA A 89 12.50 8.93 -13.56
CA ALA A 89 13.61 7.99 -13.84
C ALA A 89 14.99 8.48 -13.32
N ASN A 90 15.16 9.78 -13.16
CA ASN A 90 16.37 10.44 -12.60
C ASN A 90 16.19 10.86 -11.14
N GLY A 91 15.11 10.42 -10.47
CA GLY A 91 14.81 10.75 -9.08
C GLY A 91 15.70 10.01 -8.08
N ARG A 92 15.66 10.49 -6.83
CA ARG A 92 16.32 9.80 -5.72
C ARG A 92 15.41 8.69 -5.18
N PHE A 93 16.00 7.55 -4.89
CA PHE A 93 15.33 6.44 -4.24
C PHE A 93 15.50 6.56 -2.72
N GLY A 94 14.59 7.30 -2.06
CA GLY A 94 14.74 7.67 -0.65
C GLY A 94 14.19 6.67 0.36
N GLY A 95 13.29 5.79 -0.08
CA GLY A 95 12.64 4.76 0.77
C GLY A 95 12.95 3.34 0.30
N HIS A 96 11.91 2.58 -0.09
CA HIS A 96 12.03 1.25 -0.69
C HIS A 96 11.13 1.13 -1.93
N ILE A 97 11.15 -0.01 -2.62
CA ILE A 97 10.33 -0.22 -3.82
C ILE A 97 8.86 -0.32 -3.40
N VAL A 98 8.08 0.70 -3.75
CA VAL A 98 6.64 0.79 -3.48
C VAL A 98 5.89 0.80 -4.80
N ALA A 99 4.99 -0.15 -4.97
CA ALA A 99 4.19 -0.27 -6.19
C ALA A 99 2.96 0.64 -6.16
N GLY A 100 2.47 0.94 -4.96
CA GLY A 100 1.16 1.59 -4.75
C GLY A 100 0.02 0.58 -4.82
N HIS A 101 0.33 -0.70 -4.67
CA HIS A 101 -0.63 -1.80 -4.70
C HIS A 101 -0.71 -2.43 -3.32
N VAL A 102 -1.52 -1.83 -2.46
CA VAL A 102 -1.66 -2.26 -1.07
C VAL A 102 -2.11 -3.72 -0.96
N ASP A 103 -1.51 -4.46 -0.02
CA ASP A 103 -1.83 -5.86 0.24
C ASP A 103 -3.15 -6.01 1.00
N GLY A 104 -3.50 -4.98 1.75
CA GLY A 104 -4.68 -4.90 2.57
C GLY A 104 -4.58 -3.80 3.62
N THR A 105 -5.33 -3.97 4.69
CA THR A 105 -5.38 -3.00 5.78
C THR A 105 -4.87 -3.61 7.08
N GLY A 106 -4.36 -2.75 7.95
CA GLY A 106 -4.05 -3.06 9.34
C GLY A 106 -4.83 -2.14 10.28
N LYS A 107 -4.89 -2.54 11.54
CA LYS A 107 -5.51 -1.74 12.61
C LYS A 107 -4.43 -1.23 13.55
N SER A 108 -4.40 0.07 13.78
CA SER A 108 -3.58 0.67 14.83
C SER A 108 -4.12 0.25 16.20
N THR A 109 -3.33 -0.50 16.95
CA THR A 109 -3.72 -1.03 18.27
C THR A 109 -3.09 -0.28 19.43
N GLU A 110 -2.00 0.45 19.17
CA GLU A 110 -1.34 1.29 20.15
C GLU A 110 -0.67 2.48 19.46
N VAL A 111 -0.80 3.66 20.03
CA VAL A 111 -0.04 4.87 19.66
C VAL A 111 0.57 5.44 20.93
N ARG A 112 1.89 5.35 21.07
CA ARG A 112 2.61 5.74 22.29
C ARG A 112 3.75 6.71 21.96
N ARG A 113 3.80 7.81 22.67
CA ARG A 113 4.94 8.74 22.64
C ARG A 113 6.09 8.21 23.50
N ASP A 114 7.31 8.34 23.02
CA ASP A 114 8.52 7.90 23.66
C ASP A 114 9.65 8.90 23.34
N ASP A 115 9.85 9.83 24.24
CA ASP A 115 10.74 10.97 24.05
C ASP A 115 10.39 11.74 22.78
N ASN A 116 11.29 11.79 21.80
CA ASN A 116 11.09 12.45 20.51
C ASN A 116 10.41 11.56 19.45
N ALA A 117 10.20 10.29 19.73
CA ALA A 117 9.59 9.34 18.81
C ALA A 117 8.13 9.06 19.14
N VAL A 118 7.36 8.65 18.12
CA VAL A 118 6.02 8.09 18.29
C VAL A 118 6.03 6.66 17.78
N TRP A 119 5.63 5.74 18.64
CA TRP A 119 5.49 4.32 18.35
C TRP A 119 4.06 4.03 17.91
N TYR A 120 3.95 3.27 16.84
CA TYR A 120 2.69 2.74 16.34
C TYR A 120 2.77 1.23 16.27
N THR A 121 1.81 0.55 16.90
CA THR A 121 1.65 -0.90 16.78
C THR A 121 0.48 -1.20 15.88
N ILE A 122 0.72 -1.97 14.83
CA ILE A 122 -0.26 -2.27 13.78
C ILE A 122 -0.53 -3.76 13.76
N GLN A 123 -1.76 -4.15 14.01
CA GLN A 123 -2.24 -5.51 13.81
C GLN A 123 -2.60 -5.72 12.34
N ALA A 124 -2.15 -6.84 11.77
CA ALA A 124 -2.42 -7.18 10.37
C ALA A 124 -2.78 -8.66 10.21
N SER A 125 -3.29 -9.02 9.04
CA SER A 125 -3.62 -10.41 8.71
C SER A 125 -2.34 -11.28 8.61
N PRO A 126 -2.44 -12.61 8.82
CA PRO A 126 -1.30 -13.51 8.66
C PRO A 126 -0.64 -13.43 7.28
N ASP A 127 -1.43 -13.17 6.22
CA ASP A 127 -0.92 -13.02 4.85
C ASP A 127 -0.02 -11.80 4.67
N ILE A 128 -0.24 -10.74 5.44
CA ILE A 128 0.63 -9.57 5.49
C ILE A 128 1.81 -9.83 6.43
N MET A 129 1.52 -10.36 7.65
CA MET A 129 2.53 -10.56 8.69
C MET A 129 3.69 -11.47 8.25
N LYS A 130 3.47 -12.44 7.35
CA LYS A 130 4.52 -13.33 6.83
C LYS A 130 5.65 -12.61 6.08
N TYR A 131 5.40 -11.39 5.57
CA TYR A 131 6.40 -10.57 4.88
C TYR A 131 6.99 -9.48 5.78
N ILE A 132 6.47 -9.31 7.00
CA ILE A 132 6.97 -8.32 7.93
C ILE A 132 8.17 -8.91 8.68
N VAL A 133 9.33 -8.30 8.48
CA VAL A 133 10.57 -8.73 9.12
C VAL A 133 11.17 -7.59 9.93
N ILE A 134 11.78 -7.92 11.07
CA ILE A 134 12.45 -6.92 11.91
C ILE A 134 13.56 -6.21 11.11
N LYS A 135 13.61 -4.87 11.19
CA LYS A 135 14.50 -4.01 10.40
C LYS A 135 14.21 -4.00 8.88
N GLY A 136 13.19 -4.71 8.42
CA GLY A 136 12.69 -4.58 7.06
C GLY A 136 11.87 -3.30 6.86
N SER A 137 11.45 -3.08 5.61
CA SER A 137 10.60 -1.96 5.21
C SER A 137 9.15 -2.40 5.03
N VAL A 138 8.24 -1.50 5.35
CA VAL A 138 6.80 -1.64 5.11
C VAL A 138 6.22 -0.25 4.84
N THR A 139 5.19 -0.13 4.00
CA THR A 139 4.44 1.12 3.97
C THR A 139 3.22 1.06 4.88
N ILE A 140 2.99 2.15 5.60
CA ILE A 140 1.74 2.46 6.30
C ILE A 140 1.18 3.73 5.66
N ASP A 141 -0.01 3.66 5.06
CA ASP A 141 -0.61 4.76 4.29
C ASP A 141 0.38 5.40 3.29
N GLY A 142 1.20 4.56 2.63
CA GLY A 142 2.19 4.99 1.64
C GLY A 142 3.50 5.52 2.22
N ILE A 143 3.66 5.57 3.53
CA ILE A 143 4.88 6.04 4.18
C ILE A 143 5.84 4.86 4.33
N SER A 144 7.04 4.92 3.75
CA SER A 144 8.11 3.93 3.96
C SER A 144 8.65 4.00 5.39
N LEU A 145 8.49 2.93 6.13
CA LEU A 145 8.85 2.87 7.55
C LEU A 145 9.64 1.60 7.85
N THR A 146 10.58 1.72 8.79
CA THR A 146 11.37 0.59 9.27
C THR A 146 10.64 -0.13 10.38
N VAL A 147 10.49 -1.45 10.27
CA VAL A 147 9.91 -2.32 11.29
C VAL A 147 10.86 -2.41 12.48
N ALA A 148 10.39 -2.01 13.65
CA ALA A 148 11.17 -2.02 14.89
C ALA A 148 10.93 -3.27 15.74
N LYS A 149 9.70 -3.78 15.75
CA LYS A 149 9.30 -5.00 16.49
C LYS A 149 8.32 -5.80 15.65
N VAL A 150 8.32 -7.13 15.85
CA VAL A 150 7.36 -8.05 15.19
C VAL A 150 6.89 -9.07 16.22
N SER A 151 5.60 -9.33 16.26
CA SER A 151 4.97 -10.45 16.97
C SER A 151 4.25 -11.37 15.99
N GLU A 152 3.48 -12.34 16.47
CA GLU A 152 2.67 -13.21 15.61
C GLU A 152 1.53 -12.46 14.89
N LYS A 153 0.99 -11.40 15.48
CA LYS A 153 -0.24 -10.74 15.01
C LYS A 153 -0.06 -9.27 14.66
N ASP A 154 1.03 -8.68 15.11
CA ASP A 154 1.28 -7.25 14.95
C ASP A 154 2.77 -6.93 14.75
N PHE A 155 3.02 -5.74 14.28
CA PHE A 155 4.36 -5.16 14.22
C PHE A 155 4.34 -3.72 14.73
N SER A 156 5.48 -3.22 15.15
CA SER A 156 5.60 -1.83 15.60
C SER A 156 6.66 -1.10 14.79
N ILE A 157 6.38 0.16 14.53
CA ILE A 157 7.34 1.13 13.96
C ILE A 157 7.56 2.27 14.95
N SER A 158 8.70 2.95 14.81
CA SER A 158 9.02 4.15 15.57
C SER A 158 9.23 5.30 14.59
N ALA A 159 8.33 6.27 14.60
CA ALA A 159 8.37 7.40 13.69
C ALA A 159 9.04 8.62 14.34
N ILE A 160 9.91 9.29 13.56
CA ILE A 160 10.55 10.54 13.97
C ILE A 160 9.55 11.71 13.90
N PRO A 161 9.75 12.80 14.65
CA PRO A 161 8.83 13.92 14.72
C PRO A 161 8.53 14.55 13.35
N HIS A 162 9.52 14.60 12.47
CA HIS A 162 9.35 15.13 11.12
C HIS A 162 8.29 14.33 10.34
N THR A 163 8.41 13.00 10.30
CA THR A 163 7.44 12.12 9.61
C THR A 163 6.04 12.27 10.18
N VAL A 164 5.90 12.28 11.51
CA VAL A 164 4.62 12.46 12.18
C VAL A 164 3.97 13.80 11.81
N LYS A 165 4.78 14.87 11.69
CA LYS A 165 4.29 16.22 11.40
C LYS A 165 3.79 16.41 9.97
N ILE A 166 4.44 15.75 8.98
CA ILE A 166 4.19 16.02 7.55
C ILE A 166 3.35 14.93 6.86
N THR A 167 2.84 13.96 7.62
CA THR A 167 2.05 12.86 7.09
C THR A 167 0.79 12.62 7.91
N VAL A 168 -0.18 11.88 7.36
CA VAL A 168 -1.38 11.46 8.09
C VAL A 168 -1.08 10.63 9.33
N LEU A 169 0.15 10.13 9.49
CA LEU A 169 0.54 9.35 10.65
C LEU A 169 0.35 10.13 11.95
N GLY A 170 0.56 11.46 11.93
CA GLY A 170 0.33 12.34 13.07
C GLY A 170 -1.12 12.46 13.52
N GLU A 171 -2.06 12.10 12.67
CA GLU A 171 -3.50 12.12 12.95
C GLU A 171 -4.02 10.74 13.35
N ARG A 172 -3.24 9.67 13.13
CA ARG A 172 -3.63 8.29 13.44
C ARG A 172 -3.70 8.05 14.94
N LYS A 173 -4.77 7.36 15.33
CA LYS A 173 -5.09 6.99 16.71
C LYS A 173 -5.25 5.48 16.83
N GLU A 174 -5.31 5.01 18.06
CA GLU A 174 -5.73 3.64 18.35
C GLU A 174 -7.15 3.40 17.82
N GLY A 175 -7.32 2.28 17.11
CA GLY A 175 -8.55 1.90 16.43
C GLY A 175 -8.59 2.23 14.95
N ASP A 176 -7.75 3.14 14.46
CA ASP A 176 -7.74 3.54 13.05
C ASP A 176 -7.29 2.42 12.14
N ILE A 177 -7.88 2.38 10.94
CA ILE A 177 -7.50 1.47 9.88
C ILE A 177 -6.54 2.18 8.93
N VAL A 178 -5.44 1.51 8.59
CA VAL A 178 -4.39 2.01 7.72
C VAL A 178 -4.16 1.07 6.55
N ASN A 179 -3.72 1.61 5.42
CA ASN A 179 -3.30 0.81 4.26
C ASN A 179 -1.89 0.24 4.50
N LEU A 180 -1.69 -1.02 4.11
CA LEU A 180 -0.41 -1.71 4.24
C LEU A 180 0.05 -2.24 2.88
N GLU A 181 1.31 -1.97 2.53
CA GLU A 181 2.01 -2.62 1.43
C GLU A 181 3.33 -3.15 1.95
N THR A 182 3.55 -4.45 1.79
CA THR A 182 4.80 -5.14 2.16
C THR A 182 5.82 -5.03 1.03
N ASP A 183 7.09 -5.13 1.35
CA ASP A 183 8.16 -5.06 0.35
C ASP A 183 7.97 -6.15 -0.72
N ILE A 184 7.88 -5.73 -1.97
CA ILE A 184 7.63 -6.60 -3.12
C ILE A 184 8.71 -7.69 -3.28
N ILE A 185 9.93 -7.43 -2.81
CA ILE A 185 11.04 -8.38 -2.89
C ILE A 185 10.70 -9.67 -2.14
N GLY A 186 10.09 -9.57 -0.95
CA GLY A 186 9.67 -10.75 -0.17
C GLY A 186 8.71 -11.65 -0.94
N LYS A 187 7.77 -11.06 -1.66
CA LYS A 187 6.77 -11.79 -2.49
C LYS A 187 7.42 -12.51 -3.68
N TYR A 188 8.37 -11.88 -4.35
CA TYR A 188 9.11 -12.52 -5.44
C TYR A 188 10.00 -13.64 -4.93
N VAL A 189 10.70 -13.44 -3.81
CA VAL A 189 11.53 -14.47 -3.17
C VAL A 189 10.67 -15.69 -2.82
N GLU A 190 9.52 -15.49 -2.15
CA GLU A 190 8.58 -16.57 -1.84
C GLU A 190 8.16 -17.32 -3.12
N LYS A 191 7.73 -16.59 -4.15
CA LYS A 191 7.30 -17.16 -5.43
C LYS A 191 8.37 -18.03 -6.11
N LEU A 192 9.64 -17.65 -5.99
CA LEU A 192 10.75 -18.33 -6.64
C LEU A 192 11.26 -19.53 -5.82
N ILE A 193 11.12 -19.50 -4.48
CA ILE A 193 11.62 -20.56 -3.60
C ILE A 193 10.60 -21.69 -3.44
N ILE A 194 9.29 -21.37 -3.46
CA ILE A 194 8.26 -22.40 -3.34
C ILE A 194 8.25 -23.24 -4.63
N PRO A 195 8.60 -24.55 -4.57
CA PRO A 195 8.55 -25.40 -5.73
C PRO A 195 7.12 -25.41 -6.30
N VAL A 196 7.00 -25.19 -7.60
CA VAL A 196 5.75 -25.43 -8.30
C VAL A 196 5.40 -26.91 -8.07
N LYS A 197 4.36 -27.21 -7.31
CA LYS A 197 3.84 -28.59 -7.24
C LYS A 197 3.43 -28.93 -8.66
N GLU A 198 4.31 -29.67 -9.38
CA GLU A 198 3.90 -30.28 -10.63
C GLU A 198 2.65 -31.13 -10.32
N GLN A 199 1.52 -30.74 -10.88
CA GLN A 199 0.39 -31.65 -10.86
C GLN A 199 0.83 -32.90 -11.62
N PRO A 200 0.74 -34.10 -11.00
CA PRO A 200 1.10 -35.30 -11.71
C PRO A 200 0.29 -35.34 -13.00
N VAL A 201 0.99 -35.28 -14.12
CA VAL A 201 0.34 -35.45 -15.42
C VAL A 201 -0.30 -36.83 -15.36
N LYS A 202 -1.64 -36.87 -15.27
CA LYS A 202 -2.38 -38.15 -15.34
C LYS A 202 -2.09 -38.71 -16.73
N SER A 203 -1.10 -39.59 -16.80
CA SER A 203 -0.88 -40.39 -17.99
C SER A 203 -2.06 -41.31 -18.17
N ASN A 204 -2.74 -41.24 -19.30
CA ASN A 204 -3.77 -42.18 -19.68
C ASN A 204 -3.18 -43.55 -20.11
N ILE A 205 -1.86 -43.69 -20.05
CA ILE A 205 -1.15 -44.94 -20.34
C ILE A 205 -1.24 -45.81 -19.08
N THR A 206 -2.14 -46.75 -19.10
CA THR A 206 -2.31 -47.79 -18.06
C THR A 206 -1.62 -49.08 -18.47
N ARG A 207 -1.34 -49.97 -17.53
CA ARG A 207 -0.82 -51.32 -17.84
C ARG A 207 -1.74 -52.08 -18.82
N ASP A 208 -3.05 -51.92 -18.70
CA ASP A 208 -4.02 -52.53 -19.60
C ASP A 208 -3.96 -51.94 -21.02
N PHE A 209 -3.70 -50.63 -21.12
CA PHE A 209 -3.45 -49.98 -22.40
C PHE A 209 -2.20 -50.55 -23.07
N LEU A 210 -1.09 -50.69 -22.35
CA LEU A 210 0.15 -51.25 -22.86
C LEU A 210 -0.04 -52.72 -23.30
N ASN A 211 -0.63 -53.53 -22.46
CA ASN A 211 -0.91 -54.94 -22.79
C ASN A 211 -1.81 -55.09 -24.02
N LYS A 212 -2.77 -54.18 -24.22
CA LYS A 212 -3.66 -54.19 -25.39
C LYS A 212 -2.93 -53.93 -26.72
N TYR A 213 -1.82 -53.21 -26.67
CA TYR A 213 -1.01 -52.81 -27.83
C TYR A 213 0.31 -53.55 -27.92
N GLY A 214 0.55 -54.61 -27.11
CA GLY A 214 1.67 -55.52 -27.24
C GLY A 214 2.97 -55.03 -26.57
N PHE A 215 2.86 -54.20 -25.57
CA PHE A 215 3.98 -53.69 -24.74
C PHE A 215 3.89 -54.26 -23.32
#